data_18b33ccb6cba2b64e38aaf18372df8c5
#
_entry.id   18b33ccb6cba2b64e38aaf18372df8c5
#
_cell.length_a   1.000
_cell.length_b   1.000
_cell.length_c   1.000
_cell.angle_alpha   90.00
_cell.angle_beta   90.00
_cell.angle_gamma   90.00
#
_symmetry.space_group_name_H-M   'P 1'
#
loop_
_entity.id
_entity.type
_entity.pdbx_description
1 polymer ?
#
loop_
_entity_poly.entity_id
_entity_poly.type
_entity_poly.pdbx_seq_one_letter_code
_entity_poly.pdbx_strand_id
1 'polypeptide(L)'
;MLSQTQEKLIKSLQSNKGRAKANLWLVEGPKFLELAGPAVQLSFTATDTANFRQLITTDSPPTIAGTARPPHFQLADIIAKKTILLLDNIQDPGNLGTIIRLAGAFDAGLILLNCVDPGNPKVIRSSAGMIFQAPWLEMDLPTVQDWLKTVDLPVYRLENTKLATPLTIDSNKAWPAKILFVIGSEGQGITAPVNGQSLFIQHQPLIDSINVATAVAIALFIRYQSA
;
A
#
# COMPACT_ATOMS: atom_id res chain seq x y z
N MET A 1 -0.37 -5.29 -33.13
CA MET A 1 -0.10 -3.85 -33.37
C MET A 1 -1.13 -3.02 -32.62
N LEU A 2 -0.67 -2.07 -31.81
CA LEU A 2 -1.54 -1.12 -31.12
C LEU A 2 -2.11 -0.08 -32.10
N SER A 3 -3.38 0.27 -31.93
CA SER A 3 -3.98 1.41 -32.59
C SER A 3 -3.54 2.72 -31.95
N GLN A 4 -3.60 3.84 -32.67
CA GLN A 4 -3.31 5.17 -32.13
C GLN A 4 -4.18 5.52 -30.91
N THR A 5 -5.44 5.08 -30.88
CA THR A 5 -6.36 5.29 -29.75
C THR A 5 -5.88 4.52 -28.51
N GLN A 6 -5.42 3.28 -28.68
CA GLN A 6 -4.84 2.50 -27.57
C GLN A 6 -3.56 3.13 -27.05
N GLU A 7 -2.66 3.58 -27.91
CA GLU A 7 -1.44 4.27 -27.47
C GLU A 7 -1.75 5.55 -26.67
N LYS A 8 -2.70 6.37 -27.15
CA LYS A 8 -3.15 7.57 -26.41
C LYS A 8 -3.74 7.22 -25.06
N LEU A 9 -4.55 6.15 -24.99
CA LEU A 9 -5.09 5.66 -23.71
C LEU A 9 -3.95 5.24 -22.77
N ILE A 10 -3.06 4.35 -23.20
CA ILE A 10 -1.95 3.85 -22.41
C ILE A 10 -1.08 5.03 -21.91
N LYS A 11 -0.75 5.98 -22.78
CA LYS A 11 0.01 7.18 -22.41
C LYS A 11 -0.68 7.99 -21.32
N SER A 12 -2.01 8.11 -21.38
CA SER A 12 -2.79 8.84 -20.36
C SER A 12 -2.70 8.20 -18.97
N LEU A 13 -2.52 6.86 -18.89
CA LEU A 13 -2.44 6.12 -17.65
C LEU A 13 -1.15 6.41 -16.84
N GLN A 14 -0.18 7.10 -17.42
CA GLN A 14 0.99 7.59 -16.69
C GLN A 14 0.62 8.68 -15.67
N SER A 15 -0.55 9.34 -15.82
CA SER A 15 -1.07 10.33 -14.89
C SER A 15 -2.21 9.79 -14.04
N ASN A 16 -2.35 10.30 -12.80
CA ASN A 16 -3.47 9.96 -11.91
C ASN A 16 -4.83 10.27 -12.57
N LYS A 17 -4.98 11.47 -13.17
CA LYS A 17 -6.21 11.87 -13.87
C LYS A 17 -6.59 10.89 -15.00
N GLY A 18 -5.60 10.41 -15.75
CA GLY A 18 -5.83 9.45 -16.81
C GLY A 18 -6.29 8.09 -16.29
N ARG A 19 -5.65 7.59 -15.21
CA ARG A 19 -6.06 6.34 -14.55
C ARG A 19 -7.47 6.41 -13.98
N ALA A 20 -7.77 7.47 -13.26
CA ALA A 20 -9.10 7.69 -12.68
C ALA A 20 -10.19 7.76 -13.78
N LYS A 21 -9.94 8.51 -14.87
CA LYS A 21 -10.89 8.63 -16.01
C LYS A 21 -11.12 7.30 -16.73
N ALA A 22 -10.06 6.52 -16.93
CA ALA A 22 -10.14 5.26 -17.68
C ALA A 22 -10.57 4.08 -16.80
N ASN A 23 -10.45 4.19 -15.47
CA ASN A 23 -10.54 3.09 -14.53
C ASN A 23 -9.61 1.93 -14.92
N LEU A 24 -8.38 2.28 -15.31
CA LEU A 24 -7.33 1.36 -15.75
C LEU A 24 -5.99 1.79 -15.19
N TRP A 25 -5.14 0.82 -14.91
CA TRP A 25 -3.77 0.98 -14.47
C TRP A 25 -2.79 0.52 -15.54
N LEU A 26 -1.63 1.16 -15.63
CA LEU A 26 -0.51 0.70 -16.45
C LEU A 26 0.32 -0.30 -15.62
N VAL A 27 0.46 -1.52 -16.13
CA VAL A 27 1.17 -2.63 -15.49
C VAL A 27 2.38 -2.99 -16.33
N GLU A 28 3.58 -2.92 -15.75
CA GLU A 28 4.86 -3.00 -16.46
C GLU A 28 5.67 -4.22 -16.00
N GLY A 29 5.61 -5.30 -16.74
CA GLY A 29 6.37 -6.53 -16.54
C GLY A 29 5.52 -7.78 -16.40
N PRO A 30 6.06 -8.95 -16.78
CA PRO A 30 5.30 -10.20 -16.88
C PRO A 30 4.76 -10.65 -15.52
N LYS A 31 5.57 -10.57 -14.46
CA LYS A 31 5.16 -10.94 -13.10
C LYS A 31 3.94 -10.16 -12.60
N PHE A 32 3.88 -8.86 -12.90
CA PHE A 32 2.80 -8.00 -12.40
C PHE A 32 1.51 -8.22 -13.19
N LEU A 33 1.63 -8.53 -14.51
CA LEU A 33 0.50 -8.93 -15.32
C LEU A 33 -0.07 -10.28 -14.87
N GLU A 34 0.80 -11.23 -14.53
CA GLU A 34 0.39 -12.52 -13.94
C GLU A 34 -0.41 -12.32 -12.64
N LEU A 35 0.09 -11.47 -11.73
CA LEU A 35 -0.59 -11.17 -10.46
C LEU A 35 -1.89 -10.39 -10.64
N ALA A 36 -1.98 -9.53 -11.67
CA ALA A 36 -3.23 -8.87 -12.05
C ALA A 36 -4.25 -9.86 -12.64
N GLY A 37 -3.78 -10.96 -13.25
CA GLY A 37 -4.60 -12.06 -13.71
C GLY A 37 -5.78 -11.64 -14.62
N PRO A 38 -7.01 -11.99 -14.26
CA PRO A 38 -8.20 -11.69 -15.09
C PRO A 38 -8.52 -10.18 -15.17
N ALA A 39 -7.91 -9.34 -14.33
CA ALA A 39 -8.08 -7.88 -14.41
C ALA A 39 -7.36 -7.28 -15.64
N VAL A 40 -6.40 -7.99 -16.25
CA VAL A 40 -5.70 -7.55 -17.46
C VAL A 40 -6.68 -7.39 -18.63
N GLN A 41 -6.64 -6.20 -19.27
CA GLN A 41 -7.52 -5.87 -20.40
C GLN A 41 -6.76 -5.89 -21.73
N LEU A 42 -5.48 -5.56 -21.71
CA LEU A 42 -4.61 -5.50 -22.87
C LEU A 42 -3.18 -5.77 -22.43
N SER A 43 -2.42 -6.52 -23.22
CA SER A 43 -0.97 -6.61 -23.09
C SER A 43 -0.29 -6.25 -24.41
N PHE A 44 0.93 -5.71 -24.34
CA PHE A 44 1.69 -5.27 -25.49
C PHE A 44 3.19 -5.32 -25.23
N THR A 45 3.95 -5.45 -26.31
CA THR A 45 5.41 -5.56 -26.34
C THR A 45 6.01 -4.51 -27.26
N ALA A 46 7.32 -4.46 -27.37
CA ALA A 46 8.02 -3.58 -28.32
C ALA A 46 7.74 -3.95 -29.79
N THR A 47 7.22 -5.15 -30.08
CA THR A 47 6.82 -5.54 -31.44
C THR A 47 5.43 -5.03 -31.82
N ASP A 48 4.62 -4.62 -30.85
CA ASP A 48 3.26 -4.13 -31.07
C ASP A 48 3.21 -2.62 -31.34
N THR A 49 4.27 -1.89 -31.03
CA THR A 49 4.35 -0.43 -31.24
C THR A 49 5.79 0.05 -31.28
N ALA A 50 6.09 0.97 -32.21
CA ALA A 50 7.37 1.69 -32.23
C ALA A 50 7.54 2.65 -31.03
N ASN A 51 6.43 3.00 -30.35
CA ASN A 51 6.40 3.94 -29.25
C ASN A 51 6.52 3.28 -27.87
N PHE A 52 6.84 1.98 -27.79
CA PHE A 52 6.86 1.22 -26.54
C PHE A 52 7.55 1.95 -25.39
N ARG A 53 8.74 2.50 -25.64
CA ARG A 53 9.51 3.25 -24.64
C ARG A 53 8.80 4.48 -24.08
N GLN A 54 7.95 5.13 -24.89
CA GLN A 54 7.17 6.30 -24.48
C GLN A 54 5.92 5.94 -23.69
N LEU A 55 5.45 4.69 -23.83
CA LEU A 55 4.23 4.19 -23.18
C LEU A 55 4.49 3.63 -21.79
N ILE A 56 5.74 3.35 -21.44
CA ILE A 56 6.15 2.85 -20.13
C ILE A 56 6.76 3.95 -19.25
N THR A 57 6.88 3.70 -17.95
CA THR A 57 7.38 4.68 -16.96
C THR A 57 8.71 4.28 -16.32
N THR A 58 9.19 3.05 -16.54
CA THR A 58 10.45 2.57 -15.99
C THR A 58 11.62 2.84 -16.92
N ASP A 59 12.80 3.15 -16.36
CA ASP A 59 14.04 3.35 -17.12
C ASP A 59 14.57 2.08 -17.78
N SER A 60 14.34 0.94 -17.14
CA SER A 60 14.64 -0.39 -17.68
C SER A 60 13.37 -0.98 -18.32
N PRO A 61 13.24 -0.98 -19.66
CA PRO A 61 12.04 -1.46 -20.33
C PRO A 61 11.76 -2.92 -20.00
N PRO A 62 10.52 -3.26 -19.59
CA PRO A 62 10.12 -4.65 -19.43
C PRO A 62 9.93 -5.29 -20.82
N THR A 63 9.94 -6.62 -20.88
CA THR A 63 9.65 -7.38 -22.12
C THR A 63 8.20 -7.21 -22.57
N ILE A 64 7.28 -6.98 -21.62
CA ILE A 64 5.85 -6.83 -21.84
C ILE A 64 5.28 -5.82 -20.85
N ALA A 65 4.31 -5.05 -21.26
CA ALA A 65 3.47 -4.20 -20.42
C ALA A 65 1.99 -4.41 -20.78
N GLY A 66 1.10 -3.85 -19.97
CA GLY A 66 -0.33 -3.98 -20.24
C GLY A 66 -1.16 -2.99 -19.45
N THR A 67 -2.46 -3.10 -19.60
CA THR A 67 -3.44 -2.37 -18.80
C THR A 67 -4.29 -3.35 -18.01
N ALA A 68 -4.60 -3.02 -16.77
CA ALA A 68 -5.44 -3.83 -15.91
C ALA A 68 -6.46 -2.94 -15.18
N ARG A 69 -7.62 -3.51 -14.85
CA ARG A 69 -8.55 -2.85 -13.94
C ARG A 69 -7.98 -2.83 -12.53
N PRO A 70 -8.28 -1.80 -11.72
CA PRO A 70 -7.99 -1.84 -10.30
C PRO A 70 -8.57 -3.10 -9.64
N PRO A 71 -7.87 -3.72 -8.67
CA PRO A 71 -8.47 -4.78 -7.87
C PRO A 71 -9.62 -4.19 -7.04
N HIS A 72 -10.58 -5.02 -6.70
CA HIS A 72 -11.72 -4.61 -5.88
C HIS A 72 -11.79 -5.48 -4.63
N PHE A 73 -11.52 -4.89 -3.48
CA PHE A 73 -11.63 -5.53 -2.18
C PHE A 73 -12.80 -4.93 -1.39
N GLN A 74 -13.38 -5.72 -0.50
CA GLN A 74 -14.42 -5.29 0.41
C GLN A 74 -13.84 -5.00 1.80
N LEU A 75 -14.50 -4.19 2.60
CA LEU A 75 -14.11 -3.98 3.99
C LEU A 75 -14.05 -5.31 4.77
N ALA A 76 -14.91 -6.26 4.44
CA ALA A 76 -14.91 -7.60 5.02
C ALA A 76 -13.57 -8.34 4.81
N ASP A 77 -12.91 -8.17 3.65
CA ASP A 77 -11.62 -8.79 3.37
C ASP A 77 -10.51 -8.24 4.28
N ILE A 78 -10.59 -6.94 4.60
CA ILE A 78 -9.64 -6.27 5.48
C ILE A 78 -9.87 -6.67 6.93
N ILE A 79 -11.12 -6.59 7.40
CA ILE A 79 -11.46 -6.93 8.78
C ILE A 79 -11.35 -8.43 9.08
N ALA A 80 -11.28 -9.30 8.07
CA ALA A 80 -10.97 -10.71 8.25
C ALA A 80 -9.51 -10.94 8.71
N LYS A 81 -8.61 -9.96 8.48
CA LYS A 81 -7.20 -10.08 8.86
C LYS A 81 -6.98 -9.86 10.35
N LYS A 82 -5.99 -10.56 10.93
CA LYS A 82 -5.60 -10.39 12.35
C LYS A 82 -4.90 -9.05 12.60
N THR A 83 -4.27 -8.50 11.57
CA THR A 83 -3.59 -7.20 11.64
C THR A 83 -4.14 -6.29 10.55
N ILE A 84 -4.57 -5.10 10.96
CA ILE A 84 -5.03 -4.06 10.04
C ILE A 84 -4.07 -2.88 10.16
N LEU A 85 -3.71 -2.29 9.04
CA LEU A 85 -2.90 -1.08 8.96
C LEU A 85 -3.77 0.07 8.45
N LEU A 86 -3.91 1.13 9.24
CA LEU A 86 -4.43 2.42 8.78
C LEU A 86 -3.24 3.31 8.43
N LEU A 87 -3.08 3.58 7.15
CA LEU A 87 -2.00 4.42 6.61
C LEU A 87 -2.53 5.84 6.45
N ASP A 88 -1.97 6.78 7.20
CA ASP A 88 -2.37 8.18 7.21
C ASP A 88 -1.36 9.03 6.43
N ASN A 89 -1.79 9.51 5.26
CA ASN A 89 -1.03 10.46 4.43
C ASN A 89 0.33 9.94 3.93
N ILE A 90 0.45 8.68 3.54
CA ILE A 90 1.67 8.13 2.92
C ILE A 90 1.76 8.62 1.47
N GLN A 91 2.68 9.54 1.18
CA GLN A 91 2.78 10.23 -0.10
C GLN A 91 3.89 9.70 -1.03
N ASP A 92 4.93 9.02 -0.50
CA ASP A 92 5.93 8.38 -1.37
C ASP A 92 5.41 7.05 -1.93
N PRO A 93 5.35 6.90 -3.26
CA PRO A 93 4.85 5.67 -3.88
C PRO A 93 5.75 4.45 -3.64
N GLY A 94 7.04 4.65 -3.32
CA GLY A 94 7.96 3.59 -2.93
C GLY A 94 7.60 3.03 -1.56
N ASN A 95 7.33 3.92 -0.59
CA ASN A 95 6.92 3.54 0.75
C ASN A 95 5.55 2.86 0.74
N LEU A 96 4.55 3.44 0.06
CA LEU A 96 3.23 2.81 -0.04
C LEU A 96 3.33 1.40 -0.65
N GLY A 97 4.03 1.27 -1.79
CA GLY A 97 4.20 -0.04 -2.42
C GLY A 97 4.92 -1.05 -1.53
N THR A 98 5.97 -0.62 -0.83
CA THR A 98 6.69 -1.49 0.12
C THR A 98 5.79 -1.93 1.27
N ILE A 99 4.96 -1.04 1.84
CA ILE A 99 4.00 -1.38 2.89
C ILE A 99 2.95 -2.38 2.39
N ILE A 100 2.42 -2.20 1.18
CA ILE A 100 1.49 -3.16 0.57
C ILE A 100 2.14 -4.54 0.38
N ARG A 101 3.41 -4.57 -0.03
CA ARG A 101 4.16 -5.82 -0.14
C ARG A 101 4.33 -6.51 1.22
N LEU A 102 4.64 -5.75 2.26
CA LEU A 102 4.74 -6.26 3.62
C LEU A 102 3.39 -6.76 4.14
N ALA A 103 2.30 -6.06 3.87
CA ALA A 103 0.96 -6.50 4.23
C ALA A 103 0.63 -7.86 3.61
N GLY A 104 0.98 -8.08 2.33
CA GLY A 104 0.85 -9.40 1.70
C GLY A 104 1.73 -10.47 2.35
N ALA A 105 2.97 -10.12 2.74
CA ALA A 105 3.90 -11.06 3.36
C ALA A 105 3.50 -11.49 4.78
N PHE A 106 2.83 -10.59 5.53
CA PHE A 106 2.42 -10.81 6.93
C PHE A 106 0.90 -10.94 7.12
N ASP A 107 0.17 -11.19 6.04
CA ASP A 107 -1.29 -11.38 6.02
C ASP A 107 -2.07 -10.26 6.73
N ALA A 108 -1.74 -9.00 6.42
CA ALA A 108 -2.40 -7.81 6.94
C ALA A 108 -3.36 -7.19 5.90
N GLY A 109 -4.43 -6.53 6.39
CA GLY A 109 -5.30 -5.69 5.58
C GLY A 109 -4.92 -4.22 5.70
N LEU A 110 -5.25 -3.40 4.69
CA LEU A 110 -4.87 -1.98 4.68
C LEU A 110 -6.08 -1.07 4.47
N ILE A 111 -6.07 0.05 5.19
CA ILE A 111 -6.93 1.20 4.95
C ILE A 111 -6.03 2.38 4.58
N LEU A 112 -6.26 2.98 3.42
CA LEU A 112 -5.49 4.08 2.89
C LEU A 112 -6.28 5.38 3.09
N LEU A 113 -5.79 6.25 3.97
CA LEU A 113 -6.37 7.56 4.24
C LEU A 113 -5.45 8.63 3.63
N ASN A 114 -5.94 9.36 2.63
CA ASN A 114 -5.19 10.43 1.94
C ASN A 114 -3.80 10.00 1.43
N CYS A 115 -3.62 8.75 1.04
CA CYS A 115 -2.37 8.24 0.50
C CYS A 115 -2.18 8.62 -0.98
N VAL A 116 -0.95 8.45 -1.47
CA VAL A 116 -0.67 8.54 -2.91
C VAL A 116 -1.49 7.48 -3.67
N ASP A 117 -1.88 7.81 -4.91
CA ASP A 117 -2.67 6.93 -5.79
C ASP A 117 -2.08 5.51 -5.87
N PRO A 118 -2.83 4.48 -5.41
CA PRO A 118 -2.39 3.08 -5.45
C PRO A 118 -2.10 2.57 -6.87
N GLY A 119 -2.78 3.14 -7.88
CA GLY A 119 -2.56 2.82 -9.29
C GLY A 119 -1.30 3.42 -9.92
N ASN A 120 -0.52 4.18 -9.16
CA ASN A 120 0.75 4.70 -9.64
C ASN A 120 1.69 3.53 -10.03
N PRO A 121 2.27 3.52 -11.25
CA PRO A 121 3.15 2.43 -11.69
C PRO A 121 4.33 2.17 -10.74
N LYS A 122 4.82 3.18 -10.01
CA LYS A 122 5.87 3.00 -9.00
C LYS A 122 5.34 2.24 -7.77
N VAL A 123 4.07 2.42 -7.36
CA VAL A 123 3.43 1.63 -6.29
C VAL A 123 3.31 0.16 -6.73
N ILE A 124 2.82 -0.09 -7.95
CA ILE A 124 2.67 -1.45 -8.48
C ILE A 124 4.03 -2.17 -8.48
N ARG A 125 5.09 -1.51 -8.93
CA ARG A 125 6.46 -2.09 -8.92
C ARG A 125 6.98 -2.32 -7.51
N SER A 126 6.89 -1.33 -6.63
CA SER A 126 7.41 -1.41 -5.26
C SER A 126 6.67 -2.43 -4.41
N SER A 127 5.37 -2.63 -4.67
CA SER A 127 4.58 -3.69 -4.03
C SER A 127 4.93 -5.09 -4.55
N ALA A 128 5.81 -5.20 -5.54
CA ALA A 128 6.10 -6.45 -6.26
C ALA A 128 4.82 -7.12 -6.82
N GLY A 129 3.78 -6.32 -7.13
CA GLY A 129 2.48 -6.76 -7.63
C GLY A 129 1.48 -7.17 -6.53
N MET A 130 1.87 -7.12 -5.25
CA MET A 130 0.97 -7.45 -4.14
C MET A 130 -0.22 -6.50 -4.02
N ILE A 131 -0.18 -5.34 -4.68
CA ILE A 131 -1.33 -4.43 -4.82
C ILE A 131 -2.58 -5.12 -5.40
N PHE A 132 -2.41 -6.18 -6.20
CA PHE A 132 -3.50 -6.97 -6.77
C PHE A 132 -3.98 -8.11 -5.86
N GLN A 133 -3.28 -8.41 -4.76
CA GLN A 133 -3.52 -9.60 -3.92
C GLN A 133 -3.79 -9.27 -2.45
N ALA A 134 -3.05 -8.34 -1.87
CA ALA A 134 -3.26 -7.92 -0.48
C ALA A 134 -4.51 -7.03 -0.39
N PRO A 135 -5.45 -7.28 0.54
CA PRO A 135 -6.68 -6.50 0.61
C PRO A 135 -6.40 -5.08 1.13
N TRP A 136 -6.89 -4.10 0.40
CA TRP A 136 -6.82 -2.68 0.76
C TRP A 136 -8.07 -1.91 0.31
N LEU A 137 -8.38 -0.82 1.01
CA LEU A 137 -9.41 0.15 0.63
C LEU A 137 -8.91 1.58 0.84
N GLU A 138 -9.30 2.48 -0.05
CA GLU A 138 -9.22 3.92 0.20
C GLU A 138 -10.46 4.35 0.97
N MET A 139 -10.27 5.09 2.06
CA MET A 139 -11.34 5.68 2.84
C MET A 139 -11.02 7.15 3.12
N ASP A 140 -12.04 7.99 3.13
CA ASP A 140 -11.94 9.35 3.66
C ASP A 140 -12.00 9.37 5.20
N LEU A 141 -11.62 10.47 5.80
CA LEU A 141 -11.58 10.60 7.25
C LEU A 141 -12.93 10.36 7.94
N PRO A 142 -14.06 10.90 7.46
CA PRO A 142 -15.37 10.60 8.03
C PRO A 142 -15.69 9.10 8.03
N THR A 143 -15.46 8.42 6.91
CA THR A 143 -15.70 6.96 6.79
C THR A 143 -14.83 6.17 7.76
N VAL A 144 -13.54 6.52 7.89
CA VAL A 144 -12.63 5.90 8.88
C VAL A 144 -13.14 6.10 10.29
N GLN A 145 -13.55 7.32 10.65
CA GLN A 145 -14.06 7.64 11.99
C GLN A 145 -15.34 6.89 12.31
N ASP A 146 -16.28 6.78 11.36
CA ASP A 146 -17.51 6.04 11.54
C ASP A 146 -17.24 4.53 11.66
N TRP A 147 -16.35 3.98 10.85
CA TRP A 147 -15.93 2.60 10.97
C TRP A 147 -15.30 2.31 12.35
N LEU A 148 -14.42 3.16 12.84
CA LEU A 148 -13.78 2.98 14.16
C LEU A 148 -14.76 2.98 15.33
N LYS A 149 -15.92 3.62 15.22
CA LYS A 149 -16.97 3.56 16.22
C LYS A 149 -17.69 2.21 16.27
N THR A 150 -17.63 1.44 15.17
CA THR A 150 -18.32 0.15 15.02
C THR A 150 -17.44 -1.06 15.36
N VAL A 151 -16.14 -0.86 15.53
CA VAL A 151 -15.17 -1.94 15.78
C VAL A 151 -14.59 -1.84 17.18
N ASP A 152 -14.53 -2.97 17.88
CA ASP A 152 -13.83 -3.10 19.16
C ASP A 152 -12.47 -3.71 18.91
N LEU A 153 -11.52 -2.87 18.49
CA LEU A 153 -10.15 -3.26 18.17
C LEU A 153 -9.15 -2.48 19.00
N PRO A 154 -8.18 -3.16 19.63
CA PRO A 154 -7.02 -2.49 20.20
C PRO A 154 -6.27 -1.72 19.11
N VAL A 155 -6.10 -0.42 19.34
CA VAL A 155 -5.45 0.51 18.42
C VAL A 155 -4.07 0.85 18.93
N TYR A 156 -3.06 0.68 18.07
CA TYR A 156 -1.67 1.01 18.33
C TYR A 156 -1.18 2.04 17.31
N ARG A 157 -0.64 3.16 17.78
CA ARG A 157 -0.10 4.24 16.96
C ARG A 157 1.41 4.11 16.89
N LEU A 158 1.97 3.92 15.71
CA LEU A 158 3.43 3.90 15.51
C LEU A 158 3.95 5.33 15.45
N GLU A 159 4.41 5.85 16.57
CA GLU A 159 4.90 7.23 16.69
C GLU A 159 5.84 7.37 17.88
N ASN A 160 6.83 8.27 17.75
CA ASN A 160 7.76 8.58 18.81
C ASN A 160 7.27 9.79 19.61
N THR A 161 6.50 9.54 20.67
CA THR A 161 6.02 10.58 21.59
C THR A 161 6.54 10.34 22.99
N LYS A 162 6.48 11.37 23.87
CA LYS A 162 6.94 11.24 25.27
C LYS A 162 6.20 10.16 26.08
N LEU A 163 4.99 9.79 25.66
CA LEU A 163 4.16 8.78 26.32
C LEU A 163 4.19 7.43 25.60
N ALA A 164 4.93 7.33 24.51
CA ALA A 164 5.01 6.09 23.75
C ALA A 164 5.80 5.01 24.50
N THR A 165 5.33 3.78 24.43
CA THR A 165 6.03 2.62 25.01
C THR A 165 6.88 1.95 23.93
N PRO A 166 8.05 1.37 24.29
CA PRO A 166 8.86 0.64 23.32
C PRO A 166 8.09 -0.55 22.72
N LEU A 167 8.16 -0.67 21.40
CA LEU A 167 7.74 -1.86 20.70
C LEU A 167 8.82 -2.93 20.81
N THR A 168 8.56 -3.97 21.59
CA THR A 168 9.54 -5.02 21.90
C THR A 168 9.01 -6.39 21.58
N ILE A 169 9.93 -7.32 21.33
CA ILE A 169 9.62 -8.76 21.31
C ILE A 169 9.61 -9.22 22.77
N ASP A 170 8.43 -9.39 23.32
CA ASP A 170 8.26 -9.95 24.66
C ASP A 170 7.47 -11.26 24.52
N SER A 171 8.16 -12.38 24.72
CA SER A 171 7.58 -13.72 24.67
C SER A 171 6.49 -13.96 25.73
N ASN A 172 6.46 -13.13 26.77
CA ASN A 172 5.47 -13.21 27.85
C ASN A 172 4.23 -12.33 27.64
N LYS A 173 4.25 -11.46 26.62
CA LYS A 173 3.16 -10.53 26.31
C LYS A 173 2.48 -10.92 25.01
N ALA A 174 1.39 -11.69 25.10
CA ALA A 174 0.57 -12.01 23.94
C ALA A 174 -0.12 -10.76 23.40
N TRP A 175 -0.04 -10.57 22.09
CA TRP A 175 -0.86 -9.58 21.40
C TRP A 175 -2.33 -9.98 21.40
N PRO A 176 -3.26 -9.02 21.38
CA PRO A 176 -4.67 -9.31 21.12
C PRO A 176 -4.84 -10.06 19.79
N ALA A 177 -5.85 -10.91 19.70
CA ALA A 177 -6.09 -11.74 18.50
C ALA A 177 -6.19 -10.91 17.21
N LYS A 178 -6.78 -9.70 17.31
CA LYS A 178 -6.90 -8.74 16.22
C LYS A 178 -6.49 -7.35 16.70
N ILE A 179 -5.77 -6.60 15.86
CA ILE A 179 -5.28 -5.26 16.19
C ILE A 179 -5.35 -4.32 14.97
N LEU A 180 -5.36 -3.02 15.26
CA LEU A 180 -5.17 -1.96 14.30
C LEU A 180 -3.86 -1.21 14.60
N PHE A 181 -2.96 -1.15 13.62
CA PHE A 181 -1.84 -0.20 13.64
C PHE A 181 -2.20 1.06 12.85
N VAL A 182 -1.96 2.21 13.42
CA VAL A 182 -2.05 3.52 12.75
C VAL A 182 -0.64 4.01 12.45
N ILE A 183 -0.38 4.31 11.19
CA ILE A 183 0.93 4.70 10.68
C ILE A 183 0.80 6.03 9.94
N GLY A 184 1.51 7.04 10.38
CA GLY A 184 1.56 8.35 9.74
C GLY A 184 2.71 8.51 8.76
N SER A 185 2.70 9.63 8.04
CA SER A 185 3.78 10.02 7.12
C SER A 185 5.05 10.43 7.88
N GLU A 186 6.21 10.35 7.19
CA GLU A 186 7.50 10.75 7.77
C GLU A 186 7.56 12.22 8.19
N GLY A 187 6.88 13.11 7.47
CA GLY A 187 6.93 14.56 7.72
C GLY A 187 5.94 15.05 8.78
N GLN A 188 4.70 14.56 8.74
CA GLN A 188 3.60 15.05 9.58
C GLN A 188 3.24 14.08 10.72
N GLY A 189 3.73 12.84 10.67
CA GLY A 189 3.30 11.80 11.58
C GLY A 189 1.84 11.40 11.36
N ILE A 190 1.16 10.97 12.42
CA ILE A 190 -0.26 10.62 12.41
C ILE A 190 -1.07 11.89 12.61
N THR A 191 -1.86 12.27 11.61
CA THR A 191 -2.75 13.45 11.63
C THR A 191 -4.20 13.08 11.88
N ALA A 192 -4.59 11.85 11.57
CA ALA A 192 -5.94 11.37 11.84
C ALA A 192 -6.22 11.34 13.35
N PRO A 193 -7.37 11.87 13.82
CA PRO A 193 -7.77 11.87 15.22
C PRO A 193 -8.25 10.49 15.68
N VAL A 194 -7.34 9.54 15.71
CA VAL A 194 -7.56 8.15 16.12
C VAL A 194 -6.89 7.91 17.46
N ASN A 195 -7.67 7.60 18.49
CA ASN A 195 -7.14 7.27 19.81
C ASN A 195 -6.52 5.88 19.81
N GLY A 196 -5.44 5.71 20.57
CA GLY A 196 -4.75 4.42 20.67
C GLY A 196 -3.52 4.51 21.57
N GLN A 197 -2.92 3.37 21.87
CA GLN A 197 -1.66 3.31 22.58
C GLN A 197 -0.51 3.65 21.64
N SER A 198 0.31 4.64 21.99
CA SER A 198 1.51 4.98 21.22
C SER A 198 2.63 3.96 21.48
N LEU A 199 3.18 3.43 20.41
CA LEU A 199 4.32 2.51 20.39
C LEU A 199 5.46 3.13 19.56
N PHE A 200 6.70 3.02 20.02
CA PHE A 200 7.85 3.46 19.24
C PHE A 200 8.89 2.35 19.08
N ILE A 201 9.61 2.39 17.97
CA ILE A 201 10.73 1.50 17.69
C ILE A 201 11.98 2.15 18.26
N GLN A 202 12.55 1.52 19.29
CA GLN A 202 13.77 2.02 19.92
C GLN A 202 14.94 2.00 18.91
N HIS A 203 15.59 3.14 18.74
CA HIS A 203 16.76 3.32 17.89
C HIS A 203 17.72 4.34 18.50
N GLN A 204 18.92 4.45 17.93
CA GLN A 204 19.92 5.40 18.40
C GLN A 204 19.45 6.85 18.17
N PRO A 205 19.74 7.79 19.10
CA PRO A 205 19.27 9.18 19.01
C PRO A 205 19.97 10.02 17.92
N LEU A 206 20.83 9.41 17.10
CA LEU A 206 21.50 10.07 15.99
C LEU A 206 20.55 10.43 14.83
N ILE A 207 19.38 9.82 14.79
CA ILE A 207 18.33 10.07 13.79
C ILE A 207 17.01 10.30 14.51
N ASP A 208 16.20 11.20 13.98
CA ASP A 208 14.89 11.55 14.57
C ASP A 208 13.83 10.47 14.31
N SER A 209 13.92 9.79 13.17
CA SER A 209 12.97 8.75 12.76
C SER A 209 13.62 7.77 11.78
N ILE A 210 13.02 6.60 11.66
CA ILE A 210 13.33 5.61 10.63
C ILE A 210 12.28 5.68 9.50
N ASN A 211 12.66 5.25 8.31
CA ASN A 211 11.74 5.20 7.17
C ASN A 211 10.44 4.46 7.53
N VAL A 212 9.30 4.98 7.09
CA VAL A 212 7.97 4.47 7.47
C VAL A 212 7.74 3.02 7.05
N ALA A 213 8.19 2.62 5.86
CA ALA A 213 8.05 1.23 5.42
C ALA A 213 8.93 0.28 6.25
N THR A 214 10.09 0.74 6.70
CA THR A 214 10.97 0.01 7.63
C THR A 214 10.30 -0.12 9.00
N ALA A 215 9.69 0.93 9.52
CA ALA A 215 8.94 0.89 10.78
C ALA A 215 7.80 -0.14 10.72
N VAL A 216 7.03 -0.13 9.63
CA VAL A 216 5.97 -1.12 9.38
C VAL A 216 6.53 -2.54 9.32
N ALA A 217 7.67 -2.75 8.66
CA ALA A 217 8.31 -4.08 8.57
C ALA A 217 8.64 -4.63 9.96
N ILE A 218 9.23 -3.81 10.82
CA ILE A 218 9.57 -4.18 12.20
C ILE A 218 8.29 -4.49 13.00
N ALA A 219 7.28 -3.63 12.92
CA ALA A 219 6.04 -3.81 13.66
C ALA A 219 5.29 -5.08 13.25
N LEU A 220 5.17 -5.34 11.95
CA LEU A 220 4.55 -6.55 11.42
C LEU A 220 5.34 -7.80 11.79
N PHE A 221 6.66 -7.76 11.72
CA PHE A 221 7.51 -8.88 12.12
C PHE A 221 7.32 -9.24 13.59
N ILE A 222 7.39 -8.24 14.49
CA ILE A 222 7.18 -8.44 15.94
C ILE A 222 5.78 -9.02 16.19
N ARG A 223 4.76 -8.45 15.54
CA ARG A 223 3.38 -8.92 15.66
C ARG A 223 3.20 -10.35 15.17
N TYR A 224 3.84 -10.71 14.06
CA TYR A 224 3.73 -12.04 13.45
C TYR A 224 4.41 -13.13 14.28
N GLN A 225 5.56 -12.82 14.90
CA GLN A 225 6.30 -13.76 15.77
C GLN A 225 5.58 -14.04 17.10
N SER A 226 4.69 -13.15 17.52
CA SER A 226 3.99 -13.22 18.82
C SER A 226 2.49 -13.56 18.66
N ALA A 227 2.06 -14.05 17.48
CA ALA A 227 0.66 -14.31 17.16
C ALA A 227 0.25 -15.77 17.31
#